data_4869451e19c211f9767332b59f72f0c3
#
_entry.id   4869451e19c211f9767332b59f72f0c3
#
_cell.length_a   1.000
_cell.length_b   1.000
_cell.length_c   1.000
_cell.angle_alpha   90.00
_cell.angle_beta   90.00
_cell.angle_gamma   90.00
#
_symmetry.space_group_name_H-M   'P 1'
#
loop_
_entity.id
_entity.type
_entity.pdbx_description
1 polymer ?
#
loop_
_entity_poly.entity_id
_entity_poly.type
_entity_poly.pdbx_seq_one_letter_code
_entity_poly.pdbx_strand_id
1 'polypeptide(L)'
;RELARALAREMDALGVERDGRGWRGRAYLYCLEVRCPQSGWMVPVLPTLVISEGHRVVARLVPDPVRKRYDISIEYVDAARWPEEKKRAEAQGTLPRAEKGTLVHSPDGITAYRTRMSTIRGDYRDEQGNNRNRLRPWEKEDIVPRPEDILQERLYCVQWIRETEEAGRAESQFRAVTEADLERERRVTEYVRAHLADWEAAGLLPDMKIEAGYNTNQPMRERGWTHWRHLFNPRQLLAGAILRRHMTAETAPFVMNALNWNARLSVWNKGRDTVQNIFYNQALNTQNNYGCRGSAYLGNVVEGRMSPCPLPEGVAAEVLNLPAEQWEEGYDFCVTDPPYGDAVNYEEIYEFFIAWMRRNPPEEFRGWIWDSRRALAVKGTGEGFRKGMVRAFRRLSENMSSGGSITLMFTHKSGALWGGWPGSSGRRGCG
;
A
#
# COMPACT_ATOMS: atom_id res chain seq x y z
N ARG A 1 -21.38 4.72 6.18
CA ARG A 1 -21.40 5.52 7.42
C ARG A 1 -21.29 4.66 8.68
N GLU A 2 -22.01 3.52 8.80
CA GLU A 2 -21.90 2.63 9.96
C GLU A 2 -20.49 2.09 10.16
N LEU A 3 -19.84 1.68 9.08
CA LEU A 3 -18.47 1.16 9.09
C LEU A 3 -17.47 2.22 9.63
N ALA A 4 -17.57 3.47 9.17
CA ALA A 4 -16.73 4.57 9.65
C ALA A 4 -16.98 4.87 11.15
N ARG A 5 -18.25 4.80 11.58
CA ARG A 5 -18.60 4.97 13.00
C ARG A 5 -18.10 3.83 13.87
N ALA A 6 -18.18 2.57 13.39
CA ALA A 6 -17.65 1.41 14.10
C ALA A 6 -16.13 1.54 14.27
N LEU A 7 -15.40 1.88 13.18
CA LEU A 7 -13.96 2.11 13.23
C LEU A 7 -13.60 3.21 14.25
N ALA A 8 -14.24 4.38 14.17
CA ALA A 8 -13.96 5.50 15.06
C ALA A 8 -14.26 5.15 16.53
N ARG A 9 -15.37 4.49 16.80
CA ARG A 9 -15.79 4.09 18.15
C ARG A 9 -14.82 3.10 18.79
N GLU A 10 -14.37 2.07 18.05
CA GLU A 10 -13.44 1.08 18.59
C GLU A 10 -12.04 1.68 18.81
N MET A 11 -11.55 2.52 17.88
CA MET A 11 -10.28 3.23 18.06
C MET A 11 -10.31 4.22 19.23
N ASP A 12 -11.45 4.90 19.44
CA ASP A 12 -11.66 5.81 20.59
C ASP A 12 -11.70 5.04 21.91
N ALA A 13 -12.36 3.87 21.95
CA ALA A 13 -12.41 3.01 23.14
C ALA A 13 -11.02 2.55 23.59
N LEU A 14 -10.11 2.33 22.65
CA LEU A 14 -8.70 2.01 22.94
C LEU A 14 -7.88 3.24 23.38
N GLY A 15 -8.38 4.46 23.16
CA GLY A 15 -7.73 5.71 23.55
C GLY A 15 -6.38 5.94 22.83
N VAL A 16 -6.21 5.41 21.61
CA VAL A 16 -4.93 5.41 20.88
C VAL A 16 -4.79 6.52 19.84
N GLU A 17 -5.86 7.31 19.62
CA GLU A 17 -5.88 8.37 18.62
C GLU A 17 -6.16 9.77 19.20
N ARG A 18 -6.39 9.90 20.51
CA ARG A 18 -6.67 11.20 21.17
C ARG A 18 -5.52 11.62 22.08
N ASP A 19 -5.24 12.93 22.11
CA ASP A 19 -4.19 13.50 22.97
C ASP A 19 -4.68 13.91 24.36
N GLY A 20 -5.96 13.73 24.66
CA GLY A 20 -6.61 14.17 25.90
C GLY A 20 -6.90 15.69 25.97
N ARG A 21 -6.53 16.46 24.93
CA ARG A 21 -6.74 17.92 24.83
C ARG A 21 -7.68 18.31 23.69
N GLY A 22 -8.52 17.38 23.25
CA GLY A 22 -9.48 17.59 22.18
C GLY A 22 -8.93 17.36 20.75
N TRP A 23 -7.66 16.97 20.60
CA TRP A 23 -7.09 16.65 19.31
C TRP A 23 -7.18 15.15 19.02
N ARG A 24 -7.41 14.82 17.73
CA ARG A 24 -7.40 13.46 17.20
C ARG A 24 -6.28 13.32 16.16
N GLY A 25 -5.54 12.22 16.19
CA GLY A 25 -4.55 11.89 15.19
C GLY A 25 -5.20 11.64 13.82
N ARG A 26 -4.82 12.45 12.81
CA ARG A 26 -5.32 12.32 11.43
C ARG A 26 -4.41 11.45 10.59
N ALA A 27 -3.10 11.70 10.67
CA ALA A 27 -2.09 10.91 9.97
C ALA A 27 -0.84 10.76 10.85
N TYR A 28 -0.26 9.58 10.78
CA TYR A 28 0.96 9.18 11.51
C TYR A 28 2.04 8.94 10.47
N LEU A 29 3.16 9.67 10.55
CA LEU A 29 4.23 9.60 9.59
C LEU A 29 5.39 8.77 10.15
N TYR A 30 5.70 7.68 9.46
CA TYR A 30 6.77 6.76 9.83
C TYR A 30 7.93 6.86 8.84
N CYS A 31 9.14 6.63 9.30
CA CYS A 31 10.31 6.42 8.47
C CYS A 31 11.06 5.16 8.91
N LEU A 32 11.85 4.62 8.01
CA LEU A 32 12.87 3.66 8.41
C LEU A 32 13.99 4.35 9.18
N GLU A 33 14.63 3.62 10.07
CA GLU A 33 15.92 3.97 10.66
C GLU A 33 16.91 2.85 10.40
N VAL A 34 18.15 3.22 10.12
CA VAL A 34 19.23 2.27 9.86
C VAL A 34 20.51 2.68 10.59
N ARG A 35 21.28 1.70 11.01
CA ARG A 35 22.60 1.97 11.57
C ARG A 35 23.60 2.18 10.43
N CYS A 36 24.18 3.37 10.37
CA CYS A 36 25.24 3.67 9.41
C CYS A 36 26.52 2.90 9.78
N PRO A 37 27.05 2.04 8.92
CA PRO A 37 28.23 1.23 9.26
C PRO A 37 29.51 2.05 9.39
N GLN A 38 29.58 3.24 8.80
CA GLN A 38 30.74 4.13 8.87
C GLN A 38 30.81 4.92 10.19
N SER A 39 29.67 5.45 10.64
CA SER A 39 29.59 6.32 11.83
C SER A 39 29.07 5.62 13.08
N GLY A 40 28.38 4.49 12.94
CA GLY A 40 27.68 3.80 14.01
C GLY A 40 26.37 4.47 14.46
N TRP A 41 25.95 5.58 13.82
CA TRP A 41 24.73 6.31 14.15
C TRP A 41 23.47 5.63 13.60
N MET A 42 22.39 5.68 14.37
CA MET A 42 21.03 5.38 13.87
C MET A 42 20.50 6.61 13.11
N VAL A 43 20.23 6.42 11.84
CA VAL A 43 19.89 7.50 10.91
C VAL A 43 18.48 7.26 10.36
N PRO A 44 17.55 8.24 10.52
CA PRO A 44 16.23 8.16 9.89
C PRO A 44 16.37 8.30 8.38
N VAL A 45 15.68 7.45 7.63
CA VAL A 45 15.76 7.39 6.17
C VAL A 45 14.67 8.25 5.56
N LEU A 46 14.98 9.52 5.33
CA LEU A 46 14.05 10.53 4.86
C LEU A 46 14.50 11.10 3.50
N PRO A 47 13.73 10.93 2.42
CA PRO A 47 14.06 11.51 1.11
C PRO A 47 14.06 13.05 1.10
N THR A 48 13.32 13.64 2.01
CA THR A 48 13.18 15.09 2.22
C THR A 48 12.82 15.37 3.68
N LEU A 49 13.19 16.52 4.18
CA LEU A 49 12.73 16.99 5.50
C LEU A 49 11.49 17.88 5.42
N VAL A 50 10.93 18.13 4.23
CA VAL A 50 9.64 18.82 4.07
C VAL A 50 8.50 17.89 4.43
N ILE A 51 7.69 18.28 5.40
CA ILE A 51 6.51 17.53 5.88
C ILE A 51 5.24 18.02 5.19
N SER A 52 5.02 19.33 5.17
CA SER A 52 3.84 19.95 4.57
C SER A 52 4.22 21.24 3.84
N GLU A 53 3.86 21.32 2.56
CA GLU A 53 4.05 22.53 1.78
C GLU A 53 2.98 23.57 2.10
N GLY A 54 1.72 23.12 2.28
CA GLY A 54 0.59 23.98 2.59
C GLY A 54 0.70 24.66 3.97
N HIS A 55 1.14 23.93 4.98
CA HIS A 55 1.36 24.45 6.33
C HIS A 55 2.78 24.99 6.54
N ARG A 56 3.67 24.88 5.55
CA ARG A 56 5.08 25.30 5.64
C ARG A 56 5.81 24.64 6.82
N VAL A 57 5.71 23.31 6.88
CA VAL A 57 6.28 22.52 7.98
C VAL A 57 7.46 21.70 7.50
N VAL A 58 8.54 21.71 8.27
CA VAL A 58 9.74 20.92 8.04
C VAL A 58 10.13 20.12 9.28
N ALA A 59 10.80 18.99 9.08
CA ALA A 59 11.51 18.27 10.12
C ALA A 59 12.93 18.85 10.28
N ARG A 60 13.44 18.82 11.51
CA ARG A 60 14.86 19.10 11.80
C ARG A 60 15.46 17.88 12.49
N LEU A 61 16.60 17.45 11.99
CA LEU A 61 17.38 16.38 12.59
C LEU A 61 18.35 16.98 13.61
N VAL A 62 18.13 16.69 14.88
CA VAL A 62 18.95 17.17 16.00
C VAL A 62 19.84 16.01 16.46
N PRO A 63 21.16 16.09 16.27
CA PRO A 63 22.07 15.02 16.67
C PRO A 63 22.08 14.84 18.20
N ASP A 64 21.99 13.60 18.66
CA ASP A 64 22.27 13.18 20.03
C ASP A 64 23.55 12.32 20.04
N PRO A 65 24.70 12.89 20.41
CA PRO A 65 25.96 12.16 20.42
C PRO A 65 26.04 11.02 21.46
N VAL A 66 25.28 11.14 22.53
CA VAL A 66 25.26 10.13 23.61
C VAL A 66 24.58 8.85 23.12
N ARG A 67 23.40 9.00 22.52
CA ARG A 67 22.64 7.87 21.95
C ARG A 67 23.10 7.48 20.54
N LYS A 68 23.96 8.29 19.90
CA LYS A 68 24.32 8.17 18.47
C LYS A 68 23.10 8.03 17.58
N ARG A 69 22.13 8.94 17.77
CA ARG A 69 20.84 8.97 17.08
C ARG A 69 20.42 10.41 16.83
N TYR A 70 19.52 10.63 15.89
CA TYR A 70 18.91 11.93 15.69
C TYR A 70 17.57 12.02 16.41
N ASP A 71 17.34 13.07 17.18
CA ASP A 71 16.01 13.52 17.51
C ASP A 71 15.40 14.26 16.34
N ILE A 72 14.06 14.23 16.23
CA ILE A 72 13.36 14.87 15.12
C ILE A 72 12.40 15.89 15.72
N SER A 73 12.68 17.17 15.51
CA SER A 73 11.77 18.26 15.84
C SER A 73 10.99 18.70 14.60
N ILE A 74 9.82 19.32 14.83
CA ILE A 74 8.92 19.81 13.79
C ILE A 74 8.84 21.33 13.90
N GLU A 75 9.15 22.01 12.81
CA GLU A 75 9.20 23.48 12.74
C GLU A 75 8.20 24.01 11.72
N TYR A 76 7.45 25.03 12.12
CA TYR A 76 6.61 25.83 11.23
C TYR A 76 7.44 27.01 10.75
N VAL A 77 7.53 27.20 9.44
CA VAL A 77 8.36 28.23 8.82
C VAL A 77 7.49 29.40 8.37
N ASP A 78 7.94 30.62 8.65
CA ASP A 78 7.28 31.83 8.20
C ASP A 78 7.24 31.91 6.66
N ALA A 79 6.16 32.52 6.14
CA ALA A 79 5.94 32.63 4.70
C ALA A 79 7.13 33.28 3.94
N ALA A 80 7.75 34.31 4.53
CA ALA A 80 8.88 34.99 3.94
C ALA A 80 10.14 34.12 3.79
N ARG A 81 10.38 33.22 4.75
CA ARG A 81 11.53 32.30 4.76
C ARG A 81 11.26 30.99 4.02
N TRP A 82 10.00 30.69 3.71
CA TRP A 82 9.58 29.40 3.18
C TRP A 82 10.30 28.95 1.90
N PRO A 83 10.50 29.81 0.87
CA PRO A 83 11.15 29.36 -0.37
C PRO A 83 12.57 28.82 -0.16
N GLU A 84 13.35 29.49 0.69
CA GLU A 84 14.72 29.08 1.01
C GLU A 84 14.76 27.86 1.91
N GLU A 85 13.94 27.85 2.96
CA GLU A 85 13.86 26.73 3.90
C GLU A 85 13.30 25.45 3.25
N LYS A 86 12.35 25.56 2.33
CA LYS A 86 11.86 24.43 1.54
C LYS A 86 13.02 23.82 0.72
N LYS A 87 13.75 24.64 -0.03
CA LYS A 87 14.89 24.17 -0.82
C LYS A 87 15.95 23.50 0.05
N ARG A 88 16.25 24.11 1.20
CA ARG A 88 17.19 23.57 2.19
C ARG A 88 16.70 22.21 2.74
N ALA A 89 15.44 22.12 3.19
CA ALA A 89 14.87 20.90 3.73
C ALA A 89 14.76 19.76 2.68
N GLU A 90 14.58 20.10 1.42
CA GLU A 90 14.65 19.13 0.31
C GLU A 90 16.06 18.60 0.10
N ALA A 91 17.08 19.45 0.21
CA ALA A 91 18.48 19.06 0.06
C ALA A 91 19.04 18.29 1.27
N GLN A 92 18.51 18.55 2.49
CA GLN A 92 18.98 17.98 3.75
C GLN A 92 18.31 16.64 4.10
N GLY A 93 17.49 16.08 3.23
CA GLY A 93 17.02 14.69 3.39
C GLY A 93 18.19 13.73 3.52
N THR A 94 18.05 12.72 4.36
CA THR A 94 19.12 11.72 4.58
C THR A 94 19.21 10.69 3.45
N LEU A 95 18.17 10.57 2.62
CA LEU A 95 18.19 9.77 1.39
C LEU A 95 17.70 10.61 0.19
N PRO A 96 18.42 11.69 -0.17
CA PRO A 96 17.97 12.60 -1.21
C PRO A 96 17.94 11.90 -2.58
N ARG A 97 16.96 12.23 -3.40
CA ARG A 97 16.79 11.63 -4.73
C ARG A 97 18.01 11.77 -5.62
N ALA A 98 18.73 12.88 -5.49
CA ALA A 98 19.96 13.16 -6.24
C ALA A 98 21.08 12.15 -5.96
N GLU A 99 21.13 11.57 -4.77
CA GLU A 99 22.15 10.63 -4.30
C GLU A 99 21.83 9.16 -4.63
N LYS A 100 20.78 8.89 -5.40
CA LYS A 100 20.43 7.57 -5.99
C LYS A 100 20.54 6.39 -5.01
N GLY A 101 19.84 6.48 -3.87
CA GLY A 101 19.81 5.41 -2.87
C GLY A 101 21.01 5.38 -1.93
N THR A 102 21.76 6.49 -1.82
CA THR A 102 22.83 6.68 -0.85
C THR A 102 22.30 7.42 0.37
N LEU A 103 22.45 6.81 1.54
CA LEU A 103 22.22 7.47 2.83
C LEU A 103 23.35 8.49 3.07
N VAL A 104 22.95 9.72 3.36
CA VAL A 104 23.87 10.84 3.63
C VAL A 104 23.52 11.48 4.95
N HIS A 105 24.47 11.64 5.85
CA HIS A 105 24.27 12.34 7.11
C HIS A 105 25.57 12.90 7.68
N SER A 106 25.46 13.92 8.52
CA SER A 106 26.61 14.59 9.16
C SER A 106 26.21 14.96 10.60
N PRO A 107 26.53 14.10 11.59
CA PRO A 107 26.09 14.35 12.98
C PRO A 107 26.86 15.50 13.66
N ASP A 108 28.05 15.80 13.21
CA ASP A 108 28.89 16.90 13.70
C ASP A 108 28.79 18.16 12.83
N GLY A 109 28.03 18.11 11.74
CA GLY A 109 27.92 19.18 10.77
C GLY A 109 29.16 19.40 9.89
N ILE A 110 30.20 18.60 10.06
CA ILE A 110 31.52 18.72 9.39
C ILE A 110 31.77 17.48 8.53
N THR A 111 31.72 16.31 9.12
CA THR A 111 32.01 15.03 8.48
C THR A 111 30.77 14.48 7.79
N ALA A 112 30.76 14.42 6.47
CA ALA A 112 29.66 13.82 5.70
C ALA A 112 29.89 12.32 5.48
N TYR A 113 29.06 11.49 6.08
CA TYR A 113 29.04 10.04 5.87
C TYR A 113 28.11 9.70 4.71
N ARG A 114 28.59 8.84 3.78
CA ARG A 114 27.83 8.40 2.60
C ARG A 114 27.86 6.87 2.50
N THR A 115 26.72 6.22 2.61
CA THR A 115 26.63 4.76 2.54
C THR A 115 25.45 4.35 1.67
N ARG A 116 25.66 3.52 0.67
CA ARG A 116 24.56 2.99 -0.14
C ARG A 116 23.63 2.12 0.68
N MET A 117 22.33 2.22 0.46
CA MET A 117 21.34 1.34 1.10
C MET A 117 21.57 -0.14 0.79
N SER A 118 22.11 -0.45 -0.39
CA SER A 118 22.52 -1.81 -0.74
C SER A 118 23.64 -2.33 0.16
N THR A 119 24.62 -1.50 0.52
CA THR A 119 25.68 -1.85 1.48
C THR A 119 25.10 -2.05 2.89
N ILE A 120 24.15 -1.24 3.31
CA ILE A 120 23.48 -1.37 4.61
C ILE A 120 22.71 -2.69 4.68
N ARG A 121 21.97 -3.04 3.65
CA ARG A 121 21.27 -4.33 3.56
C ARG A 121 22.23 -5.51 3.35
N GLY A 122 23.50 -5.26 2.97
CA GLY A 122 24.46 -6.29 2.61
C GLY A 122 24.06 -7.05 1.34
N ASP A 123 23.64 -6.30 0.29
CA ASP A 123 23.24 -6.88 -1.00
C ASP A 123 24.44 -7.57 -1.67
N TYR A 124 24.26 -8.81 -2.15
CA TYR A 124 25.25 -9.60 -2.86
C TYR A 124 24.59 -10.50 -3.94
N ARG A 125 25.40 -11.11 -4.78
CA ARG A 125 24.94 -12.18 -5.68
C ARG A 125 25.40 -13.53 -5.15
N ASP A 126 24.47 -14.49 -5.12
CA ASP A 126 24.81 -15.88 -4.76
C ASP A 126 25.53 -16.58 -5.94
N GLU A 127 25.97 -17.83 -5.70
CA GLU A 127 26.70 -18.64 -6.69
C GLU A 127 25.88 -18.89 -7.97
N GLN A 128 24.56 -18.83 -7.89
CA GLN A 128 23.63 -18.97 -9.01
C GLN A 128 23.33 -17.63 -9.69
N GLY A 129 23.95 -16.52 -9.24
CA GLY A 129 23.76 -15.18 -9.79
C GLY A 129 22.50 -14.44 -9.30
N ASN A 130 21.76 -15.00 -8.33
CA ASN A 130 20.57 -14.36 -7.78
C ASN A 130 20.95 -13.23 -6.81
N ASN A 131 20.16 -12.17 -6.81
CA ASN A 131 20.30 -11.07 -5.85
C ASN A 131 19.83 -11.50 -4.45
N ARG A 132 20.71 -11.44 -3.47
CA ARG A 132 20.50 -11.74 -2.06
C ARG A 132 20.91 -10.56 -1.19
N ASN A 133 20.54 -10.59 0.09
CA ASN A 133 21.03 -9.67 1.10
C ASN A 133 20.99 -10.29 2.50
N ARG A 134 21.36 -9.53 3.52
CA ARG A 134 21.43 -9.96 4.92
C ARG A 134 20.20 -9.60 5.75
N LEU A 135 19.11 -9.14 5.11
CA LEU A 135 17.87 -8.91 5.83
C LEU A 135 17.31 -10.25 6.31
N ARG A 136 16.91 -10.30 7.56
CA ARG A 136 16.18 -11.45 8.11
C ARG A 136 14.83 -11.55 7.37
N PRO A 137 14.45 -12.73 6.87
CA PRO A 137 13.07 -12.98 6.48
C PRO A 137 12.16 -12.86 7.72
N TRP A 138 11.11 -12.06 7.63
CA TRP A 138 10.14 -11.94 8.71
C TRP A 138 9.39 -13.26 8.90
N GLU A 139 9.23 -13.67 10.15
CA GLU A 139 8.34 -14.77 10.50
C GLU A 139 6.88 -14.32 10.36
N LYS A 140 5.97 -15.27 10.22
CA LYS A 140 4.55 -14.98 10.00
C LYS A 140 3.95 -14.06 11.06
N GLU A 141 4.40 -14.19 12.30
CA GLU A 141 3.91 -13.47 13.48
C GLU A 141 4.54 -12.08 13.66
N ASP A 142 5.59 -11.76 12.89
CA ASP A 142 6.22 -10.46 12.97
C ASP A 142 5.26 -9.35 12.46
N ILE A 143 5.03 -8.34 13.29
CA ILE A 143 4.23 -7.15 12.94
C ILE A 143 5.02 -5.85 13.03
N VAL A 144 6.18 -5.91 13.68
CA VAL A 144 7.18 -4.84 13.78
C VAL A 144 8.57 -5.43 13.60
N PRO A 145 9.58 -4.64 13.21
CA PRO A 145 10.97 -5.10 13.20
C PRO A 145 11.41 -5.58 14.58
N ARG A 146 12.24 -6.60 14.62
CA ARG A 146 12.94 -7.03 15.86
C ARG A 146 14.10 -6.08 16.15
N PRO A 147 14.55 -5.95 17.41
CA PRO A 147 15.67 -5.06 17.77
C PRO A 147 16.96 -5.29 16.98
N GLU A 148 17.21 -6.54 16.57
CA GLU A 148 18.38 -6.94 15.78
C GLU A 148 18.23 -6.73 14.28
N ASP A 149 17.03 -6.41 13.78
CA ASP A 149 16.82 -6.19 12.36
C ASP A 149 17.55 -4.95 11.86
N ILE A 150 18.14 -5.05 10.67
CA ILE A 150 18.91 -3.97 10.04
C ILE A 150 18.02 -2.72 9.78
N LEU A 151 16.76 -2.95 9.43
CA LEU A 151 15.78 -1.91 9.17
C LEU A 151 14.84 -1.80 10.36
N GLN A 152 14.87 -0.64 11.02
CA GLN A 152 13.96 -0.29 12.09
C GLN A 152 12.88 0.66 11.57
N GLU A 153 11.73 0.74 12.25
CA GLU A 153 10.67 1.72 11.94
C GLU A 153 10.53 2.74 13.08
N ARG A 154 10.27 3.99 12.73
CA ARG A 154 10.07 5.09 13.67
C ARG A 154 8.90 5.98 13.27
N LEU A 155 7.95 6.18 14.19
CA LEU A 155 7.02 7.30 14.11
C LEU A 155 7.80 8.60 14.35
N TYR A 156 7.71 9.58 13.42
CA TYR A 156 8.50 10.81 13.54
C TYR A 156 7.67 12.08 13.53
N CYS A 157 6.42 12.03 13.05
CA CYS A 157 5.51 13.16 13.04
C CYS A 157 4.06 12.67 13.11
N VAL A 158 3.20 13.41 13.81
CA VAL A 158 1.76 13.17 13.80
C VAL A 158 1.05 14.44 13.33
N GLN A 159 0.17 14.28 12.34
CA GLN A 159 -0.80 15.30 11.99
C GLN A 159 -2.02 15.14 12.88
N TRP A 160 -2.30 16.17 13.69
CA TRP A 160 -3.43 16.25 14.57
C TRP A 160 -4.51 17.11 13.98
N ILE A 161 -5.78 16.78 14.21
CA ILE A 161 -6.94 17.59 13.87
C ILE A 161 -7.82 17.82 15.10
N ARG A 162 -8.48 18.95 15.11
CA ARG A 162 -9.50 19.32 16.10
C ARG A 162 -10.66 20.00 15.38
N GLU A 163 -11.88 19.54 15.64
CA GLU A 163 -13.08 20.24 15.20
C GLU A 163 -13.17 21.60 15.88
N THR A 164 -13.48 22.62 15.12
CA THR A 164 -13.73 23.97 15.65
C THR A 164 -15.22 24.20 15.80
N GLU A 165 -15.59 25.22 16.59
CA GLU A 165 -17.00 25.62 16.77
C GLU A 165 -17.66 26.11 15.47
N GLU A 166 -16.87 26.54 14.50
CA GLU A 166 -17.36 26.85 13.15
C GLU A 166 -17.67 25.57 12.38
N ALA A 167 -18.93 25.35 12.06
CA ALA A 167 -19.42 24.17 11.36
C ALA A 167 -18.62 23.90 10.06
N GLY A 168 -17.98 22.72 9.97
CA GLY A 168 -17.25 22.26 8.80
C GLY A 168 -15.79 22.71 8.73
N ARG A 169 -15.25 23.42 9.71
CA ARG A 169 -13.83 23.76 9.80
C ARG A 169 -13.13 22.85 10.80
N ALA A 170 -11.96 22.34 10.43
CA ALA A 170 -11.09 21.60 11.33
C ALA A 170 -9.73 22.30 11.39
N GLU A 171 -9.21 22.50 12.58
CA GLU A 171 -7.84 22.94 12.79
C GLU A 171 -6.90 21.76 12.59
N SER A 172 -5.77 21.96 11.91
CA SER A 172 -4.76 20.93 11.64
C SER A 172 -3.39 21.38 12.12
N GLN A 173 -2.69 20.50 12.82
CA GLN A 173 -1.33 20.74 13.30
C GLN A 173 -0.43 19.54 13.10
N PHE A 174 0.82 19.77 12.68
CA PHE A 174 1.89 18.77 12.67
C PHE A 174 2.71 18.92 13.94
N ARG A 175 2.94 17.83 14.67
CA ARG A 175 3.67 17.85 15.94
C ARG A 175 4.77 16.78 15.93
N ALA A 176 5.87 17.09 16.60
CA ALA A 176 6.88 16.09 16.95
C ALA A 176 6.27 15.03 17.84
N VAL A 177 6.82 13.82 17.73
CA VAL A 177 6.38 12.68 18.54
C VAL A 177 6.84 12.85 19.98
N THR A 178 5.89 12.68 20.91
CA THR A 178 6.10 12.74 22.35
C THR A 178 6.15 11.33 22.94
N GLU A 179 6.58 11.20 24.19
CA GLU A 179 6.54 9.92 24.92
C GLU A 179 5.10 9.38 25.03
N ALA A 180 4.11 10.26 25.18
CA ALA A 180 2.70 9.88 25.18
C ALA A 180 2.25 9.30 23.82
N ASP A 181 2.83 9.75 22.69
CA ASP A 181 2.56 9.17 21.38
C ASP A 181 3.20 7.79 21.25
N LEU A 182 4.44 7.63 21.72
CA LEU A 182 5.12 6.34 21.75
C LEU A 182 4.39 5.33 22.65
N GLU A 183 3.85 5.78 23.77
CA GLU A 183 3.01 4.93 24.63
C GLU A 183 1.73 4.47 23.90
N ARG A 184 1.06 5.34 23.15
CA ARG A 184 -0.07 4.95 22.32
C ARG A 184 0.33 3.91 21.25
N GLU A 185 1.52 4.05 20.65
CA GLU A 185 2.03 3.06 19.68
C GLU A 185 2.34 1.71 20.35
N ARG A 186 2.94 1.71 21.55
CA ARG A 186 3.16 0.47 22.35
C ARG A 186 1.84 -0.23 22.62
N ARG A 187 0.82 0.50 23.11
CA ARG A 187 -0.51 -0.04 23.38
C ARG A 187 -1.17 -0.65 22.14
N VAL A 188 -1.08 0.01 20.98
CA VAL A 188 -1.56 -0.54 19.71
C VAL A 188 -0.83 -1.83 19.37
N THR A 189 0.49 -1.84 19.49
CA THR A 189 1.32 -3.02 19.16
C THR A 189 1.01 -4.20 20.07
N GLU A 190 0.90 -3.95 21.39
CA GLU A 190 0.54 -4.97 22.37
C GLU A 190 -0.87 -5.51 22.17
N TYR A 191 -1.83 -4.63 21.89
CA TYR A 191 -3.20 -5.01 21.60
C TYR A 191 -3.28 -5.90 20.35
N VAL A 192 -2.60 -5.53 19.27
CA VAL A 192 -2.57 -6.35 18.03
C VAL A 192 -1.89 -7.69 18.30
N ARG A 193 -0.78 -7.73 19.03
CA ARG A 193 -0.11 -9.00 19.40
C ARG A 193 -1.02 -9.92 20.20
N ALA A 194 -1.72 -9.39 21.18
CA ALA A 194 -2.62 -10.17 22.02
C ALA A 194 -3.80 -10.81 21.24
N HIS A 195 -4.22 -10.16 20.15
CA HIS A 195 -5.36 -10.62 19.34
C HIS A 195 -4.94 -11.26 18.00
N LEU A 196 -3.65 -11.34 17.70
CA LEU A 196 -3.15 -11.74 16.37
C LEU A 196 -3.65 -13.13 15.96
N ALA A 197 -3.57 -14.11 16.86
CA ALA A 197 -3.99 -15.49 16.62
C ALA A 197 -5.52 -15.61 16.44
N ASP A 198 -6.28 -14.91 17.28
CA ASP A 198 -7.73 -14.91 17.22
C ASP A 198 -8.25 -14.25 15.94
N TRP A 199 -7.66 -13.13 15.55
CA TRP A 199 -8.02 -12.44 14.32
C TRP A 199 -7.61 -13.22 13.06
N GLU A 200 -6.50 -13.93 13.11
CA GLU A 200 -6.12 -14.84 12.03
C GLU A 200 -7.09 -16.01 11.92
N ALA A 201 -7.42 -16.65 13.04
CA ALA A 201 -8.39 -17.75 13.08
C ALA A 201 -9.78 -17.32 12.59
N ALA A 202 -10.20 -16.08 12.92
CA ALA A 202 -11.45 -15.49 12.44
C ALA A 202 -11.38 -14.98 10.99
N GLY A 203 -10.21 -15.04 10.33
CA GLY A 203 -10.02 -14.54 8.95
C GLY A 203 -10.11 -13.03 8.80
N LEU A 204 -9.78 -12.29 9.87
CA LEU A 204 -9.79 -10.83 9.88
C LEU A 204 -8.46 -10.22 9.42
N LEU A 205 -7.38 -11.01 9.36
CA LEU A 205 -6.06 -10.61 8.92
C LEU A 205 -5.51 -11.50 7.80
N PRO A 206 -4.64 -10.98 6.92
CA PRO A 206 -3.96 -11.80 5.92
C PRO A 206 -3.08 -12.87 6.55
N ASP A 207 -3.23 -14.12 6.13
CA ASP A 207 -2.38 -15.26 6.49
C ASP A 207 -1.53 -15.76 5.31
N MET A 208 -1.78 -15.22 4.13
CA MET A 208 -1.20 -15.68 2.87
C MET A 208 0.27 -15.26 2.75
N LYS A 209 1.11 -16.23 2.36
CA LYS A 209 2.51 -15.98 2.02
C LYS A 209 2.62 -15.25 0.69
N ILE A 210 3.60 -14.35 0.58
CA ILE A 210 3.90 -13.66 -0.68
C ILE A 210 4.64 -14.63 -1.60
N GLU A 211 4.09 -14.89 -2.78
CA GLU A 211 4.77 -15.63 -3.83
C GLU A 211 5.76 -14.73 -4.57
N ALA A 212 6.90 -15.31 -5.01
CA ALA A 212 7.86 -14.60 -5.82
C ALA A 212 7.27 -14.19 -7.18
N GLY A 213 7.56 -12.97 -7.62
CA GLY A 213 7.06 -12.41 -8.87
C GLY A 213 7.74 -11.08 -9.19
N TYR A 214 7.37 -10.46 -10.30
CA TYR A 214 7.98 -9.22 -10.74
C TYR A 214 7.84 -8.08 -9.71
N ASN A 215 6.60 -7.81 -9.27
CA ASN A 215 6.32 -6.78 -8.25
C ASN A 215 6.61 -7.28 -6.83
N THR A 216 6.28 -8.54 -6.53
CA THR A 216 6.35 -9.08 -5.18
C THR A 216 7.77 -9.38 -4.71
N ASN A 217 8.73 -9.54 -5.62
CA ASN A 217 10.14 -9.68 -5.26
C ASN A 217 10.71 -8.42 -4.57
N GLN A 218 10.18 -7.22 -4.86
CA GLN A 218 10.69 -5.99 -4.28
C GLN A 218 10.47 -5.94 -2.76
N PRO A 219 9.24 -6.07 -2.20
CA PRO A 219 9.04 -6.07 -0.76
C PRO A 219 9.75 -7.23 -0.05
N MET A 220 9.85 -8.41 -0.67
CA MET A 220 10.60 -9.54 -0.12
C MET A 220 12.10 -9.21 0.01
N ARG A 221 12.71 -8.70 -1.05
CA ARG A 221 14.14 -8.39 -1.09
C ARG A 221 14.50 -7.15 -0.27
N GLU A 222 13.68 -6.11 -0.30
CA GLU A 222 14.04 -4.82 0.29
C GLU A 222 13.60 -4.68 1.75
N ARG A 223 12.71 -5.56 2.23
CA ARG A 223 12.15 -5.51 3.59
C ARG A 223 12.23 -6.83 4.34
N GLY A 224 12.51 -7.95 3.67
CA GLY A 224 12.44 -9.28 4.28
C GLY A 224 11.01 -9.77 4.52
N TRP A 225 10.00 -9.12 3.95
CA TRP A 225 8.60 -9.49 4.16
C TRP A 225 8.24 -10.78 3.46
N THR A 226 7.59 -11.70 4.16
CA THR A 226 7.25 -13.05 3.67
C THR A 226 5.75 -13.27 3.54
N HIS A 227 4.91 -12.48 4.22
CA HIS A 227 3.47 -12.60 4.23
C HIS A 227 2.81 -11.24 3.93
N TRP A 228 1.62 -11.27 3.34
CA TRP A 228 0.89 -10.05 2.96
C TRP A 228 0.58 -9.14 4.16
N ARG A 229 0.42 -9.70 5.38
CA ARG A 229 0.24 -8.89 6.59
C ARG A 229 1.43 -7.99 6.92
N HIS A 230 2.64 -8.33 6.47
CA HIS A 230 3.83 -7.53 6.73
C HIS A 230 3.84 -6.18 6.01
N LEU A 231 2.95 -6.01 5.02
CA LEU A 231 2.74 -4.73 4.35
C LEU A 231 2.00 -3.71 5.24
N PHE A 232 1.61 -4.10 6.46
CA PHE A 232 0.84 -3.28 7.38
C PHE A 232 1.55 -3.17 8.73
N ASN A 233 1.60 -1.96 9.30
CA ASN A 233 2.05 -1.77 10.66
C ASN A 233 0.93 -2.12 11.67
N PRO A 234 1.22 -2.21 12.98
CA PRO A 234 0.20 -2.59 13.97
C PRO A 234 -1.07 -1.72 13.92
N ARG A 235 -0.93 -0.39 13.74
CA ARG A 235 -2.08 0.53 13.66
C ARG A 235 -2.94 0.26 12.42
N GLN A 236 -2.30 -0.07 11.30
CA GLN A 236 -2.98 -0.43 10.05
C GLN A 236 -3.65 -1.80 10.14
N LEU A 237 -3.01 -2.78 10.80
CA LEU A 237 -3.59 -4.09 11.08
C LEU A 237 -4.83 -3.97 11.99
N LEU A 238 -4.74 -3.15 13.05
CA LEU A 238 -5.87 -2.87 13.94
C LEU A 238 -7.06 -2.28 13.16
N ALA A 239 -6.82 -1.22 12.39
CA ALA A 239 -7.87 -0.61 11.59
C ALA A 239 -8.46 -1.59 10.55
N GLY A 240 -7.61 -2.37 9.89
CA GLY A 240 -8.01 -3.41 8.95
C GLY A 240 -8.88 -4.50 9.60
N ALA A 241 -8.48 -5.01 10.78
CA ALA A 241 -9.24 -6.02 11.52
C ALA A 241 -10.62 -5.51 11.93
N ILE A 242 -10.70 -4.26 12.42
CA ILE A 242 -11.99 -3.64 12.78
C ILE A 242 -12.87 -3.52 11.52
N LEU A 243 -12.34 -2.98 10.42
CA LEU A 243 -13.10 -2.85 9.17
C LEU A 243 -13.59 -4.21 8.65
N ARG A 244 -12.73 -5.24 8.70
CA ARG A 244 -13.07 -6.60 8.29
C ARG A 244 -14.16 -7.23 9.14
N ARG A 245 -14.17 -6.98 10.45
CA ARG A 245 -15.20 -7.49 11.38
C ARG A 245 -16.59 -6.97 11.04
N HIS A 246 -16.69 -5.73 10.59
CA HIS A 246 -17.95 -5.05 10.26
C HIS A 246 -18.27 -5.03 8.76
N MET A 247 -17.48 -5.72 7.94
CA MET A 247 -17.64 -5.73 6.49
C MET A 247 -18.83 -6.60 6.06
N THR A 248 -19.61 -6.10 5.12
CA THR A 248 -20.65 -6.83 4.37
C THR A 248 -20.22 -6.90 2.89
N ALA A 249 -20.95 -7.66 2.07
CA ALA A 249 -20.73 -7.70 0.61
C ALA A 249 -20.80 -6.30 -0.02
N GLU A 250 -21.77 -5.49 0.37
CA GLU A 250 -21.96 -4.13 -0.13
C GLU A 250 -20.81 -3.19 0.25
N THR A 251 -20.23 -3.39 1.43
CA THR A 251 -19.14 -2.53 1.94
C THR A 251 -17.75 -3.07 1.61
N ALA A 252 -17.62 -4.30 1.10
CA ALA A 252 -16.35 -4.92 0.79
C ALA A 252 -15.46 -4.08 -0.15
N PRO A 253 -15.96 -3.48 -1.25
CA PRO A 253 -15.14 -2.62 -2.11
C PRO A 253 -14.54 -1.41 -1.38
N PHE A 254 -15.31 -0.81 -0.45
CA PHE A 254 -14.83 0.33 0.33
C PHE A 254 -13.78 -0.08 1.38
N VAL A 255 -13.96 -1.25 2.00
CA VAL A 255 -12.96 -1.81 2.93
C VAL A 255 -11.67 -2.12 2.18
N MET A 256 -11.74 -2.79 1.04
CA MET A 256 -10.56 -3.08 0.22
C MET A 256 -9.88 -1.80 -0.25
N ASN A 257 -10.65 -0.79 -0.66
CA ASN A 257 -10.09 0.52 -0.98
C ASN A 257 -9.41 1.19 0.23
N ALA A 258 -10.01 1.12 1.42
CA ALA A 258 -9.41 1.67 2.63
C ALA A 258 -8.05 1.03 2.94
N LEU A 259 -7.89 -0.29 2.74
CA LEU A 259 -6.62 -0.99 2.88
C LEU A 259 -5.58 -0.53 1.84
N ASN A 260 -6.01 -0.27 0.61
CA ASN A 260 -5.17 0.34 -0.44
C ASN A 260 -4.66 1.74 -0.07
N TRP A 261 -5.39 2.49 0.76
CA TRP A 261 -5.01 3.81 1.24
C TRP A 261 -4.26 3.79 2.58
N ASN A 262 -4.02 2.63 3.17
CA ASN A 262 -3.48 2.54 4.53
C ASN A 262 -2.57 1.32 4.74
N ALA A 263 -1.39 1.33 4.12
CA ALA A 263 -0.37 0.29 4.27
C ALA A 263 1.04 0.91 4.36
N ARG A 264 2.07 0.13 4.70
CA ARG A 264 3.48 0.54 4.70
C ARG A 264 3.99 1.03 3.34
N LEU A 265 3.24 0.76 2.27
CA LEU A 265 3.54 1.23 0.91
C LEU A 265 2.87 2.58 0.59
N SER A 266 2.04 3.11 1.49
CA SER A 266 1.28 4.34 1.28
C SER A 266 2.15 5.58 1.49
N VAL A 267 2.46 6.29 0.41
CA VAL A 267 3.33 7.48 0.42
C VAL A 267 2.63 8.67 1.06
N TRP A 268 3.36 9.45 1.86
CA TRP A 268 2.94 10.77 2.29
C TRP A 268 3.15 11.81 1.20
N ASN A 269 2.09 12.47 0.76
CA ASN A 269 2.14 13.57 -0.21
C ASN A 269 2.20 14.92 0.52
N LYS A 270 3.40 15.47 0.63
CA LYS A 270 3.68 16.75 1.31
C LYS A 270 3.01 17.98 0.67
N GLY A 271 2.66 17.89 -0.63
CA GLY A 271 1.99 18.98 -1.35
C GLY A 271 0.47 19.03 -1.15
N ARG A 272 -0.13 17.92 -0.69
CA ARG A 272 -1.57 17.80 -0.45
C ARG A 272 -1.93 17.41 0.99
N ASP A 273 -0.95 17.23 1.85
CA ASP A 273 -1.10 16.73 3.23
C ASP A 273 -1.98 15.48 3.32
N THR A 274 -1.66 14.50 2.46
CA THR A 274 -2.47 13.29 2.33
C THR A 274 -1.61 12.05 2.19
N VAL A 275 -2.10 10.95 2.73
CA VAL A 275 -1.56 9.60 2.50
C VAL A 275 -2.13 9.09 1.18
N GLN A 276 -1.27 8.72 0.22
CA GLN A 276 -1.66 8.22 -1.09
C GLN A 276 -1.97 6.71 -1.05
N ASN A 277 -2.78 6.26 -2.01
CA ASN A 277 -3.01 4.84 -2.23
C ASN A 277 -1.76 4.14 -2.77
N ILE A 278 -1.67 2.83 -2.54
CA ILE A 278 -0.54 2.01 -2.98
C ILE A 278 -0.48 1.94 -4.51
N PHE A 279 -1.62 1.63 -5.13
CA PHE A 279 -1.71 1.29 -6.55
C PHE A 279 -1.94 2.49 -7.46
N TYR A 280 -1.47 3.70 -7.07
CA TYR A 280 -1.47 4.86 -7.98
C TYR A 280 -0.54 4.65 -9.19
N ASN A 281 0.45 3.77 -9.08
CA ASN A 281 1.40 3.39 -10.13
C ASN A 281 1.40 1.89 -10.44
N GLN A 282 0.39 1.15 -9.99
CA GLN A 282 0.18 -0.27 -10.27
C GLN A 282 1.39 -1.17 -9.94
N ALA A 283 2.08 -0.89 -8.83
CA ALA A 283 3.25 -1.62 -8.35
C ALA A 283 3.29 -1.68 -6.82
N LEU A 284 4.01 -2.65 -6.27
CA LEU A 284 4.27 -2.80 -4.83
C LEU A 284 5.58 -2.12 -4.43
N ASN A 285 5.67 -0.81 -4.63
CA ASN A 285 6.89 -0.05 -4.34
C ASN A 285 7.09 0.13 -2.84
N THR A 286 8.19 -0.38 -2.32
CA THR A 286 8.58 -0.18 -0.92
C THR A 286 8.95 1.28 -0.65
N GLN A 287 8.52 1.80 0.49
CA GLN A 287 8.75 3.17 0.90
C GLN A 287 9.75 3.24 2.05
N ASN A 288 10.64 4.25 2.05
CA ASN A 288 11.52 4.53 3.19
C ASN A 288 10.84 5.37 4.26
N ASN A 289 9.80 6.10 3.87
CA ASN A 289 8.87 6.78 4.76
C ASN A 289 7.44 6.63 4.21
N TYR A 290 6.50 6.41 5.09
CA TYR A 290 5.11 6.19 4.71
C TYR A 290 4.15 6.89 5.70
N GLY A 291 2.90 7.03 5.28
CA GLY A 291 1.82 7.56 6.11
C GLY A 291 0.84 6.46 6.53
N CYS A 292 0.36 6.57 7.77
CA CYS A 292 -0.76 5.77 8.26
C CYS A 292 -1.94 6.72 8.55
N ARG A 293 -3.12 6.37 8.09
CA ARG A 293 -4.33 7.16 8.31
C ARG A 293 -4.93 6.85 9.69
N GLY A 294 -5.28 7.88 10.44
CA GLY A 294 -6.14 7.74 11.62
C GLY A 294 -7.58 7.40 11.24
N SER A 295 -8.36 6.91 12.18
CA SER A 295 -9.73 6.41 11.96
C SER A 295 -10.66 7.43 11.30
N ALA A 296 -10.63 8.69 11.75
CA ALA A 296 -11.44 9.75 11.18
C ALA A 296 -11.10 10.01 9.70
N TYR A 297 -9.81 9.91 9.33
CA TYR A 297 -9.36 10.12 7.96
C TYR A 297 -9.60 8.89 7.08
N LEU A 298 -9.46 7.69 7.64
CA LEU A 298 -9.77 6.44 6.97
C LEU A 298 -11.28 6.26 6.79
N GLY A 299 -12.07 6.74 7.76
CA GLY A 299 -13.53 6.78 7.71
C GLY A 299 -14.05 7.44 6.44
N ASN A 300 -13.44 8.53 5.99
CA ASN A 300 -13.83 9.22 4.75
C ASN A 300 -13.67 8.33 3.49
N VAL A 301 -12.76 7.36 3.51
CA VAL A 301 -12.58 6.41 2.38
C VAL A 301 -13.69 5.37 2.38
N VAL A 302 -14.14 4.91 3.56
CA VAL A 302 -15.20 3.91 3.69
C VAL A 302 -16.62 4.50 3.68
N GLU A 303 -16.76 5.83 3.72
CA GLU A 303 -18.04 6.53 3.56
C GLU A 303 -18.48 6.72 2.10
N GLY A 304 -17.82 6.06 1.16
CA GLY A 304 -18.19 6.10 -0.25
C GLY A 304 -19.69 5.84 -0.48
N ARG A 305 -20.28 6.52 -1.43
CA ARG A 305 -21.68 6.30 -1.83
C ARG A 305 -21.69 5.44 -3.09
N MET A 306 -22.31 4.28 -2.99
CA MET A 306 -22.82 3.61 -4.18
C MET A 306 -24.23 4.18 -4.42
N SER A 307 -24.45 4.80 -5.57
CA SER A 307 -25.81 5.10 -6.00
C SER A 307 -26.38 3.78 -6.53
N PRO A 308 -27.39 3.21 -5.88
CA PRO A 308 -28.05 2.04 -6.44
C PRO A 308 -28.59 2.41 -7.84
N CYS A 309 -28.18 1.63 -8.82
CA CYS A 309 -28.80 1.68 -10.15
C CYS A 309 -29.72 0.47 -10.22
N PRO A 310 -31.01 0.61 -9.90
CA PRO A 310 -31.93 -0.52 -9.98
C PRO A 310 -31.97 -1.03 -11.42
N LEU A 311 -31.88 -2.32 -11.56
CA LEU A 311 -32.07 -2.94 -12.89
C LEU A 311 -33.51 -2.73 -13.34
N PRO A 312 -33.75 -2.53 -14.64
CA PRO A 312 -35.10 -2.54 -15.19
C PRO A 312 -35.83 -3.84 -14.85
N GLU A 313 -37.15 -3.78 -14.82
CA GLU A 313 -37.99 -4.97 -14.60
C GLU A 313 -37.66 -6.08 -15.62
N GLY A 314 -37.47 -7.30 -15.14
CA GLY A 314 -37.12 -8.45 -15.99
C GLY A 314 -35.63 -8.54 -16.37
N VAL A 315 -34.77 -7.62 -15.89
CA VAL A 315 -33.33 -7.69 -16.10
C VAL A 315 -32.65 -8.25 -14.86
N ALA A 316 -31.81 -9.28 -15.05
CA ALA A 316 -30.93 -9.84 -14.03
C ALA A 316 -29.48 -9.47 -14.28
N ALA A 317 -28.69 -9.35 -13.24
CA ALA A 317 -27.24 -9.20 -13.31
C ALA A 317 -26.56 -10.25 -12.44
N GLU A 318 -25.49 -10.83 -12.95
CA GLU A 318 -24.67 -11.79 -12.25
C GLU A 318 -23.20 -11.40 -12.34
N VAL A 319 -22.44 -11.70 -11.29
CA VAL A 319 -20.99 -11.53 -11.25
C VAL A 319 -20.33 -12.88 -11.09
N LEU A 320 -19.59 -13.31 -12.11
CA LEU A 320 -18.94 -14.62 -12.16
C LEU A 320 -17.45 -14.50 -11.90
N ASN A 321 -16.90 -15.39 -11.08
CA ASN A 321 -15.48 -15.55 -10.82
C ASN A 321 -14.95 -16.79 -11.58
N LEU A 322 -14.70 -16.61 -12.89
CA LEU A 322 -14.18 -17.70 -13.73
C LEU A 322 -13.18 -17.17 -14.78
N PRO A 323 -12.26 -18.01 -15.25
CA PRO A 323 -11.39 -17.68 -16.38
C PRO A 323 -12.22 -17.45 -17.64
N ALA A 324 -11.85 -16.47 -18.48
CA ALA A 324 -12.56 -16.18 -19.72
C ALA A 324 -12.63 -17.39 -20.70
N GLU A 325 -11.64 -18.29 -20.63
CA GLU A 325 -11.64 -19.55 -21.43
C GLU A 325 -12.64 -20.60 -20.91
N GLN A 326 -13.28 -20.38 -19.77
CA GLN A 326 -14.31 -21.24 -19.19
C GLN A 326 -15.73 -20.67 -19.31
N TRP A 327 -15.90 -19.59 -20.08
CA TRP A 327 -17.22 -19.01 -20.32
C TRP A 327 -18.11 -20.01 -21.10
N GLU A 328 -19.33 -20.24 -20.64
CA GLU A 328 -20.24 -21.25 -21.23
C GLU A 328 -21.62 -20.69 -21.61
N GLU A 329 -21.97 -19.49 -21.14
CA GLU A 329 -23.26 -18.89 -21.42
C GLU A 329 -23.33 -18.19 -22.77
N GLY A 330 -24.49 -18.26 -23.44
CA GLY A 330 -24.75 -17.53 -24.67
C GLY A 330 -24.90 -16.04 -24.42
N TYR A 331 -24.44 -15.20 -25.38
CA TYR A 331 -24.59 -13.75 -25.29
C TYR A 331 -24.65 -13.10 -26.69
N ASP A 332 -25.19 -11.88 -26.73
CA ASP A 332 -25.27 -11.07 -27.95
C ASP A 332 -24.13 -10.03 -28.02
N PHE A 333 -23.74 -9.45 -26.88
CA PHE A 333 -22.70 -8.43 -26.81
C PHE A 333 -21.68 -8.75 -25.73
N CYS A 334 -20.42 -8.67 -26.12
CA CYS A 334 -19.30 -8.75 -25.18
C CYS A 334 -18.51 -7.44 -25.22
N VAL A 335 -18.29 -6.82 -24.06
CA VAL A 335 -17.35 -5.71 -23.90
C VAL A 335 -16.21 -6.21 -23.05
N THR A 336 -15.00 -6.24 -23.57
CA THR A 336 -13.84 -6.80 -22.88
C THR A 336 -12.64 -5.86 -22.89
N ASP A 337 -11.95 -5.81 -21.75
CA ASP A 337 -10.69 -5.10 -21.54
C ASP A 337 -9.63 -6.14 -21.10
N PRO A 338 -9.01 -6.86 -22.05
CA PRO A 338 -8.05 -7.91 -21.75
C PRO A 338 -6.71 -7.33 -21.25
N PRO A 339 -5.84 -8.14 -20.65
CA PRO A 339 -4.52 -7.69 -20.25
C PRO A 339 -3.70 -7.18 -21.45
N TYR A 340 -2.97 -6.07 -21.25
CA TYR A 340 -2.17 -5.39 -22.30
C TYR A 340 -0.75 -5.95 -22.41
N GLY A 341 -0.60 -7.26 -22.43
CA GLY A 341 0.70 -7.92 -22.42
C GLY A 341 1.35 -7.82 -21.03
N ASP A 342 2.61 -7.35 -20.98
CA ASP A 342 3.41 -7.21 -19.77
C ASP A 342 3.31 -5.80 -19.09
N ALA A 343 2.34 -4.99 -19.50
CA ALA A 343 2.22 -3.62 -19.01
C ALA A 343 1.96 -3.56 -17.49
N VAL A 344 1.12 -4.47 -16.97
CA VAL A 344 0.78 -4.57 -15.54
C VAL A 344 0.60 -6.04 -15.16
N ASN A 345 1.24 -6.48 -14.09
CA ASN A 345 1.05 -7.83 -13.53
C ASN A 345 -0.10 -7.80 -12.52
N TYR A 346 -1.33 -7.75 -13.03
CA TYR A 346 -2.55 -7.65 -12.23
C TYR A 346 -2.68 -8.81 -11.25
N GLU A 347 -2.28 -10.00 -11.64
CA GLU A 347 -2.34 -11.22 -10.83
C GLU A 347 -1.52 -11.12 -9.54
N GLU A 348 -0.44 -10.33 -9.54
CA GLU A 348 0.36 -10.08 -8.34
C GLU A 348 -0.24 -8.99 -7.46
N ILE A 349 -0.81 -7.96 -8.09
CA ILE A 349 -1.44 -6.82 -7.39
C ILE A 349 -2.72 -7.26 -6.68
N TYR A 350 -3.56 -8.07 -7.35
CA TYR A 350 -4.81 -8.56 -6.77
C TYR A 350 -4.61 -9.46 -5.56
N GLU A 351 -3.49 -10.14 -5.43
CA GLU A 351 -3.18 -10.93 -4.24
C GLU A 351 -3.17 -10.11 -2.95
N PHE A 352 -2.86 -8.81 -3.03
CA PHE A 352 -3.00 -7.89 -1.90
C PHE A 352 -4.42 -7.90 -1.34
N PHE A 353 -5.44 -7.89 -2.19
CA PHE A 353 -6.84 -7.93 -1.79
C PHE A 353 -7.32 -9.34 -1.46
N ILE A 354 -6.91 -10.33 -2.25
CA ILE A 354 -7.21 -11.75 -2.03
C ILE A 354 -6.76 -12.17 -0.64
N ALA A 355 -5.57 -11.78 -0.21
CA ALA A 355 -5.01 -12.11 1.09
C ALA A 355 -5.90 -11.65 2.26
N TRP A 356 -6.61 -10.53 2.13
CA TRP A 356 -7.56 -10.04 3.12
C TRP A 356 -8.92 -10.75 3.08
N MET A 357 -9.36 -11.22 1.90
CA MET A 357 -10.67 -11.83 1.71
C MET A 357 -10.69 -13.35 1.94
N ARG A 358 -9.54 -14.00 1.75
CA ARG A 358 -9.37 -15.44 1.59
C ARG A 358 -10.04 -16.31 2.66
N ARG A 359 -9.91 -15.95 3.93
CA ARG A 359 -10.37 -16.79 5.05
C ARG A 359 -11.83 -16.55 5.45
N ASN A 360 -12.32 -15.36 5.25
CA ASN A 360 -13.64 -14.95 5.67
C ASN A 360 -14.26 -13.94 4.69
N PRO A 361 -14.53 -14.34 3.44
CA PRO A 361 -15.26 -13.47 2.51
C PRO A 361 -16.70 -13.28 2.99
N PRO A 362 -17.40 -12.20 2.57
CA PRO A 362 -18.85 -12.11 2.77
C PRO A 362 -19.59 -13.33 2.21
N GLU A 363 -20.78 -13.62 2.75
CA GLU A 363 -21.58 -14.81 2.40
C GLU A 363 -21.77 -14.95 0.90
N GLU A 364 -22.09 -13.85 0.23
CA GLU A 364 -22.38 -13.79 -1.20
C GLU A 364 -21.17 -14.18 -2.07
N PHE A 365 -19.96 -14.05 -1.53
CA PHE A 365 -18.72 -14.37 -2.23
C PHE A 365 -18.04 -15.65 -1.73
N ARG A 366 -18.68 -16.43 -0.86
CA ARG A 366 -18.10 -17.68 -0.33
C ARG A 366 -17.82 -18.73 -1.37
N GLY A 367 -18.64 -18.79 -2.42
CA GLY A 367 -18.46 -19.70 -3.54
C GLY A 367 -17.26 -19.34 -4.44
N TRP A 368 -16.68 -18.18 -4.26
CA TRP A 368 -15.54 -17.76 -5.08
C TRP A 368 -14.24 -18.37 -4.58
N ILE A 369 -13.28 -18.55 -5.50
CA ILE A 369 -11.95 -19.05 -5.16
C ILE A 369 -11.05 -17.89 -4.76
N TRP A 370 -10.67 -17.87 -3.47
CA TRP A 370 -9.85 -16.83 -2.83
C TRP A 370 -8.41 -17.32 -2.58
N ASP A 371 -7.72 -17.76 -3.63
CA ASP A 371 -6.30 -18.14 -3.61
C ASP A 371 -5.52 -17.41 -4.70
N SER A 372 -4.22 -17.70 -4.81
CA SER A 372 -3.40 -17.19 -5.92
C SER A 372 -3.94 -17.72 -7.25
N ARG A 373 -4.22 -16.78 -8.16
CA ARG A 373 -4.73 -17.08 -9.51
C ARG A 373 -3.67 -16.84 -10.59
N ARG A 374 -2.41 -16.70 -10.20
CA ARG A 374 -1.30 -16.40 -11.12
C ARG A 374 -1.16 -17.41 -12.24
N ALA A 375 -1.45 -18.70 -11.98
CA ALA A 375 -1.37 -19.75 -12.99
C ALA A 375 -2.43 -19.61 -14.10
N LEU A 376 -3.56 -18.97 -13.80
CA LEU A 376 -4.67 -18.77 -14.75
C LEU A 376 -4.59 -17.44 -15.49
N ALA A 377 -3.67 -16.57 -15.10
CA ALA A 377 -3.54 -15.24 -15.72
C ALA A 377 -3.01 -15.35 -17.15
N VAL A 378 -3.67 -14.69 -18.09
CA VAL A 378 -3.14 -14.45 -19.43
C VAL A 378 -2.13 -13.32 -19.34
N LYS A 379 -0.84 -13.62 -19.36
CA LYS A 379 0.25 -12.70 -19.04
C LYS A 379 1.47 -12.84 -19.95
N GLY A 380 2.36 -11.85 -19.85
CA GLY A 380 3.58 -11.77 -20.67
C GLY A 380 3.30 -11.26 -22.09
N THR A 381 4.28 -11.38 -22.96
CA THR A 381 4.21 -10.88 -24.36
C THR A 381 4.47 -11.97 -25.40
N GLY A 382 4.88 -13.15 -24.95
CA GLY A 382 5.32 -14.24 -25.82
C GLY A 382 4.17 -15.13 -26.34
N GLU A 383 4.55 -16.31 -26.79
CA GLU A 383 3.62 -17.30 -27.33
C GLU A 383 2.57 -17.76 -26.32
N GLY A 384 2.92 -17.85 -25.02
CA GLY A 384 1.98 -18.18 -23.96
C GLY A 384 0.84 -17.16 -23.84
N PHE A 385 1.16 -15.87 -23.89
CA PHE A 385 0.15 -14.79 -23.93
C PHE A 385 -0.77 -14.94 -25.11
N ARG A 386 -0.22 -15.10 -26.34
CA ARG A 386 -1.03 -15.28 -27.55
C ARG A 386 -1.95 -16.50 -27.47
N LYS A 387 -1.42 -17.64 -27.00
CA LYS A 387 -2.22 -18.87 -26.82
C LYS A 387 -3.37 -18.66 -25.82
N GLY A 388 -3.11 -17.98 -24.70
CA GLY A 388 -4.14 -17.63 -23.72
C GLY A 388 -5.22 -16.75 -24.32
N MET A 389 -4.83 -15.67 -25.00
CA MET A 389 -5.78 -14.78 -25.70
C MET A 389 -6.62 -15.52 -26.74
N VAL A 390 -5.99 -16.37 -27.55
CA VAL A 390 -6.71 -17.16 -28.57
C VAL A 390 -7.72 -18.10 -27.93
N ARG A 391 -7.36 -18.78 -26.82
CA ARG A 391 -8.31 -19.65 -26.11
C ARG A 391 -9.51 -18.86 -25.58
N ALA A 392 -9.26 -17.71 -24.91
CA ALA A 392 -10.31 -16.86 -24.38
C ALA A 392 -11.25 -16.35 -25.50
N PHE A 393 -10.71 -15.76 -26.55
CA PHE A 393 -11.53 -15.27 -27.66
C PHE A 393 -12.25 -16.36 -28.45
N ARG A 394 -11.64 -17.53 -28.62
CA ARG A 394 -12.31 -18.70 -29.23
C ARG A 394 -13.54 -19.06 -28.40
N ARG A 395 -13.38 -19.18 -27.09
CA ARG A 395 -14.49 -19.53 -26.19
C ARG A 395 -15.60 -18.48 -26.22
N LEU A 396 -15.23 -17.20 -26.21
CA LEU A 396 -16.19 -16.10 -26.39
C LEU A 396 -16.93 -16.22 -27.72
N SER A 397 -16.23 -16.44 -28.83
CA SER A 397 -16.85 -16.56 -30.15
C SER A 397 -17.76 -17.78 -30.28
N GLU A 398 -17.44 -18.91 -29.64
CA GLU A 398 -18.26 -20.12 -29.64
C GLU A 398 -19.63 -19.95 -28.97
N ASN A 399 -19.71 -19.05 -27.97
CA ASN A 399 -20.94 -18.78 -27.20
C ASN A 399 -21.66 -17.49 -27.65
N MET A 400 -21.18 -16.82 -28.70
CA MET A 400 -21.80 -15.62 -29.23
C MET A 400 -22.91 -15.99 -30.22
N SER A 401 -24.06 -15.28 -30.12
CA SER A 401 -25.16 -15.43 -31.06
C SER A 401 -24.77 -15.04 -32.50
N SER A 402 -25.54 -15.51 -33.51
CA SER A 402 -25.32 -15.22 -34.93
C SER A 402 -25.66 -13.77 -35.30
N GLY A 403 -25.19 -12.82 -34.87
CA GLY A 403 -25.43 -11.37 -35.02
C GLY A 403 -24.80 -10.60 -33.88
N GLY A 404 -24.20 -11.33 -33.00
CA GLY A 404 -23.52 -10.76 -31.83
C GLY A 404 -22.23 -10.02 -32.19
N SER A 405 -21.71 -9.24 -31.25
CA SER A 405 -20.47 -8.50 -31.45
C SER A 405 -19.60 -8.49 -30.20
N ILE A 406 -18.29 -8.41 -30.42
CA ILE A 406 -17.30 -8.26 -29.37
C ILE A 406 -16.63 -6.90 -29.51
N THR A 407 -16.74 -6.05 -28.50
CA THR A 407 -16.00 -4.79 -28.41
C THR A 407 -14.77 -4.98 -27.54
N LEU A 408 -13.61 -4.75 -28.13
CA LEU A 408 -12.31 -4.92 -27.49
C LEU A 408 -11.68 -3.58 -27.17
N MET A 409 -11.36 -3.35 -25.89
CA MET A 409 -10.52 -2.24 -25.46
C MET A 409 -9.09 -2.75 -25.27
N PHE A 410 -8.16 -2.27 -26.11
CA PHE A 410 -6.76 -2.71 -26.04
C PHE A 410 -5.80 -1.58 -26.41
N THR A 411 -4.73 -1.42 -25.67
CA THR A 411 -3.63 -0.50 -25.98
C THR A 411 -2.29 -1.08 -25.61
N HIS A 412 -1.27 -0.87 -26.44
CA HIS A 412 0.10 -1.22 -26.11
C HIS A 412 1.10 -0.35 -26.87
N LYS A 413 2.29 -0.10 -26.25
CA LYS A 413 3.34 0.74 -26.86
C LYS A 413 4.12 0.04 -27.99
N SER A 414 4.13 -1.28 -28.01
CA SER A 414 4.88 -2.09 -29.00
C SER A 414 4.03 -2.40 -30.22
N GLY A 415 4.45 -1.95 -31.41
CA GLY A 415 3.83 -2.31 -32.68
C GLY A 415 3.86 -3.82 -32.99
N ALA A 416 4.80 -4.57 -32.42
CA ALA A 416 4.88 -6.03 -32.59
C ALA A 416 3.70 -6.77 -31.94
N LEU A 417 3.16 -6.27 -30.83
CA LEU A 417 1.95 -6.83 -30.23
C LEU A 417 0.71 -6.53 -31.07
N TRP A 418 0.63 -5.33 -31.66
CA TRP A 418 -0.42 -5.00 -32.63
C TRP A 418 -0.36 -5.85 -33.90
N GLY A 419 0.84 -6.07 -34.43
CA GLY A 419 1.05 -6.88 -35.64
C GLY A 419 0.71 -8.37 -35.48
N GLY A 420 0.78 -8.91 -34.26
CA GLY A 420 0.35 -10.28 -33.92
C GLY A 420 -1.15 -10.45 -33.73
N TRP A 421 -1.88 -9.37 -33.57
CA TRP A 421 -3.30 -9.36 -33.25
C TRP A 421 -4.23 -9.83 -34.35
N PRO A 422 -4.10 -9.39 -35.63
CA PRO A 422 -4.92 -9.89 -36.73
C PRO A 422 -4.75 -11.39 -36.99
N GLY A 423 -3.62 -11.94 -36.70
CA GLY A 423 -3.36 -13.39 -36.84
C GLY A 423 -4.01 -14.25 -35.78
N SER A 424 -4.36 -13.68 -34.63
CA SER A 424 -5.01 -14.39 -33.53
C SER A 424 -6.54 -14.38 -33.61
N SER A 425 -7.13 -13.36 -34.21
CA SER A 425 -8.59 -13.20 -34.37
C SER A 425 -9.12 -13.57 -35.75
N GLY A 426 -8.27 -13.71 -36.75
CA GLY A 426 -8.65 -13.68 -38.14
C GLY A 426 -8.69 -15.00 -38.84
N ARG A 427 -9.63 -15.88 -38.53
CA ARG A 427 -10.12 -16.84 -39.51
C ARG A 427 -11.62 -17.20 -39.39
N ARG A 428 -12.44 -16.35 -38.87
CA ARG A 428 -13.90 -16.32 -39.15
C ARG A 428 -14.36 -14.89 -38.97
N GLY A 429 -14.53 -14.21 -40.08
CA GLY A 429 -15.38 -13.07 -40.32
C GLY A 429 -15.72 -12.16 -39.14
N CYS A 430 -14.75 -11.42 -38.60
CA CYS A 430 -15.04 -10.16 -37.95
C CYS A 430 -14.74 -9.05 -38.94
N GLY A 431 -15.79 -8.59 -39.67
CA GLY A 431 -15.81 -7.40 -40.49
C GLY A 431 -16.06 -6.19 -39.62
#